data_2f32fa1dc9fad78e925032258c407850
#
_entry.id   2f32fa1dc9fad78e925032258c407850
#
_cell.length_a   1.000
_cell.length_b   1.000
_cell.length_c   1.000
_cell.angle_alpha   90.00
_cell.angle_beta   90.00
_cell.angle_gamma   90.00
#
_symmetry.space_group_name_H-M   'P 1'
#
loop_
_entity.id
_entity.type
_entity.pdbx_description
1 polymer ?
#
loop_
_entity_poly.entity_id
_entity_poly.type
_entity_poly.pdbx_seq_one_letter_code
_entity_poly.pdbx_strand_id
1 'polypeptide(L)'
;MQHELSPTLHAFCQHAELLRLAYLDRQGCPRVVPVWFVMIDRAYYVGTGTTSAKWRAMQRDARIGWVIDGGSRSGYKGASLRGRAAEVRDATMRARVYDALGKKYFDTPEDAKFSEIFGRVDDPATVYLQLIPEDGLTWEY
;
A
#
# COMPACT_ATOMS: atom_id res chain seq x y z
N MET A 1 -18.57 -8.44 -4.34
CA MET A 1 -17.71 -7.85 -5.38
C MET A 1 -16.46 -8.71 -5.53
N GLN A 2 -15.96 -8.80 -6.74
CA GLN A 2 -14.86 -9.71 -7.05
C GLN A 2 -13.55 -9.39 -6.31
N HIS A 3 -13.41 -8.18 -5.82
CA HIS A 3 -12.20 -7.77 -5.09
C HIS A 3 -12.34 -7.86 -3.57
N GLU A 4 -13.47 -8.35 -3.08
CA GLU A 4 -13.63 -8.56 -1.64
C GLU A 4 -12.83 -9.78 -1.21
N LEU A 5 -12.11 -9.61 -0.11
CA LEU A 5 -11.28 -10.68 0.44
C LEU A 5 -12.10 -11.52 1.42
N SER A 6 -11.94 -12.85 1.33
CA SER A 6 -12.44 -13.73 2.38
C SER A 6 -11.77 -13.38 3.71
N PRO A 7 -12.36 -13.76 4.87
CA PRO A 7 -11.70 -13.49 6.16
C PRO A 7 -10.28 -14.06 6.24
N THR A 8 -10.07 -15.26 5.71
CA THR A 8 -8.73 -15.88 5.70
C THR A 8 -7.75 -15.10 4.83
N LEU A 9 -8.18 -14.71 3.63
CA LEU A 9 -7.33 -13.95 2.71
C LEU A 9 -7.06 -12.54 3.22
N HIS A 10 -8.05 -11.91 3.85
CA HIS A 10 -7.86 -10.60 4.47
C HIS A 10 -6.78 -10.66 5.56
N ALA A 11 -6.84 -11.66 6.45
CA ALA A 11 -5.83 -11.81 7.49
C ALA A 11 -4.44 -12.06 6.89
N PHE A 12 -4.36 -12.87 5.84
CA PHE A 12 -3.09 -13.10 5.14
C PHE A 12 -2.53 -11.81 4.55
N CYS A 13 -3.34 -11.06 3.83
CA CYS A 13 -2.90 -9.80 3.21
C CYS A 13 -2.49 -8.76 4.25
N GLN A 14 -3.22 -8.68 5.35
CA GLN A 14 -2.94 -7.75 6.44
C GLN A 14 -1.56 -7.96 7.04
N HIS A 15 -1.10 -9.21 7.12
CA HIS A 15 0.19 -9.58 7.70
C HIS A 15 1.32 -9.70 6.70
N ALA A 16 1.05 -9.58 5.41
CA ALA A 16 2.08 -9.67 4.38
C ALA A 16 3.08 -8.53 4.50
N GLU A 17 4.36 -8.83 4.24
CA GLU A 17 5.45 -7.85 4.36
C GLU A 17 5.43 -6.81 3.25
N LEU A 18 5.10 -7.24 2.04
CA LEU A 18 5.21 -6.39 0.87
C LEU A 18 3.93 -6.43 0.03
N LEU A 19 3.66 -5.31 -0.57
CA LEU A 19 2.69 -5.15 -1.63
C LEU A 19 3.47 -4.73 -2.88
N ARG A 20 3.17 -5.35 -4.01
CA ARG A 20 3.81 -4.99 -5.26
C ARG A 20 2.88 -4.06 -6.01
N LEU A 21 3.32 -2.81 -6.14
CA LEU A 21 2.54 -1.71 -6.70
C LEU A 21 2.94 -1.47 -8.15
N ALA A 22 1.96 -1.49 -9.04
CA ALA A 22 2.12 -1.15 -10.44
C ALA A 22 1.54 0.23 -10.70
N TYR A 23 2.30 1.06 -11.42
CA TYR A 23 1.87 2.39 -11.84
C TYR A 23 2.34 2.64 -13.27
N LEU A 24 1.83 3.69 -13.89
CA LEU A 24 2.16 4.03 -15.28
C LEU A 24 3.18 5.16 -15.28
N ASP A 25 4.29 4.94 -15.96
CA ASP A 25 5.33 5.95 -16.10
C ASP A 25 4.94 7.03 -17.13
N ARG A 26 5.85 7.95 -17.39
CA ARG A 26 5.60 9.07 -18.29
C ARG A 26 5.28 8.63 -19.72
N GLN A 27 5.79 7.48 -20.16
CA GLN A 27 5.51 6.92 -21.48
C GLN A 27 4.26 6.05 -21.50
N GLY A 28 3.56 5.91 -20.38
CA GLY A 28 2.42 5.02 -20.27
C GLY A 28 2.79 3.56 -20.08
N CYS A 29 4.05 3.28 -19.78
CA CYS A 29 4.52 1.91 -19.54
C CYS A 29 4.35 1.55 -18.07
N PRO A 30 3.93 0.30 -17.76
CA PRO A 30 3.79 -0.11 -16.38
C PRO A 30 5.15 -0.30 -15.70
N ARG A 31 5.24 0.18 -14.46
CA ARG A 31 6.34 -0.05 -13.54
C ARG A 31 5.79 -0.82 -12.35
N VAL A 32 6.57 -1.74 -11.81
CA VAL A 32 6.17 -2.53 -10.63
C VAL A 32 7.28 -2.43 -9.58
N VAL A 33 6.89 -2.03 -8.37
CA VAL A 33 7.86 -1.86 -7.26
C VAL A 33 7.28 -2.48 -5.99
N PRO A 34 8.12 -3.09 -5.14
CA PRO A 34 7.67 -3.52 -3.82
C PRO A 34 7.57 -2.31 -2.90
N VAL A 35 6.53 -2.27 -2.08
CA VAL A 35 6.33 -1.19 -1.11
C VAL A 35 5.84 -1.76 0.22
N TRP A 36 6.12 -1.04 1.28
CA TRP A 36 5.51 -1.29 2.58
C TRP A 36 4.09 -0.76 2.56
N PHE A 37 3.20 -1.42 3.27
CA PHE A 37 1.79 -1.04 3.30
C PHE A 37 1.15 -1.44 4.61
N VAL A 38 0.00 -0.83 4.90
CA VAL A 38 -0.87 -1.26 5.98
C VAL A 38 -2.30 -1.33 5.48
N MET A 39 -3.09 -2.18 6.13
CA MET A 39 -4.53 -2.21 5.92
C MET A 39 -5.21 -1.67 7.18
N ILE A 40 -6.11 -0.72 6.99
CA ILE A 40 -6.93 -0.15 8.07
C ILE A 40 -8.37 -0.22 7.59
N ASP A 41 -9.22 -0.88 8.37
CA ASP A 41 -10.64 -1.03 8.04
C ASP A 41 -10.85 -1.54 6.60
N ARG A 42 -10.06 -2.55 6.21
CA ARG A 42 -10.06 -3.21 4.90
C ARG A 42 -9.58 -2.32 3.74
N ALA A 43 -9.09 -1.13 4.01
CA ALA A 43 -8.50 -0.26 3.01
C ALA A 43 -6.97 -0.36 3.02
N TYR A 44 -6.35 -0.11 1.88
CA TYR A 44 -4.90 -0.26 1.67
C TYR A 44 -4.25 1.12 1.68
N TYR A 45 -3.14 1.24 2.42
CA TYR A 45 -2.41 2.51 2.52
C TYR A 45 -0.92 2.29 2.37
N VAL A 46 -0.27 3.22 1.68
CA VAL A 46 1.19 3.25 1.51
C VAL A 46 1.71 4.66 1.79
N GLY A 47 3.00 4.77 2.11
CA GLY A 47 3.66 6.06 2.25
C GLY A 47 4.82 6.15 1.28
N THR A 48 5.10 7.34 0.78
CA THR A 48 6.24 7.59 -0.09
C THR A 48 6.69 9.05 0.01
N GLY A 49 7.89 9.34 -0.49
CA GLY A 49 8.37 10.72 -0.55
C GLY A 49 7.70 11.51 -1.67
N THR A 50 7.53 12.79 -1.45
CA THR A 50 6.89 13.69 -2.44
C THR A 50 7.71 13.86 -3.72
N THR A 51 8.99 13.49 -3.69
CA THR A 51 9.86 13.55 -4.87
C THR A 51 10.02 12.20 -5.56
N SER A 52 9.34 11.15 -5.08
CA SER A 52 9.46 9.81 -5.67
C SER A 52 8.87 9.76 -7.08
N ALA A 53 9.45 8.89 -7.91
CA ALA A 53 8.95 8.67 -9.27
C ALA A 53 7.51 8.15 -9.27
N LYS A 54 7.19 7.25 -8.33
CA LYS A 54 5.84 6.67 -8.24
C LYS A 54 4.79 7.71 -7.85
N TRP A 55 5.10 8.62 -6.93
CA TRP A 55 4.15 9.68 -6.58
C TRP A 55 3.90 10.62 -7.75
N ARG A 56 4.96 11.05 -8.43
CA ARG A 56 4.85 11.90 -9.62
C ARG A 56 4.01 11.23 -10.70
N ALA A 57 4.24 9.93 -10.91
CA ALA A 57 3.48 9.14 -11.88
C ALA A 57 2.00 9.07 -11.52
N MET A 58 1.69 8.79 -10.25
CA MET A 58 0.31 8.68 -9.79
C MET A 58 -0.44 10.02 -9.76
N GLN A 59 0.29 11.13 -9.67
CA GLN A 59 -0.32 12.46 -9.84
C GLN A 59 -0.72 12.71 -11.29
N ARG A 60 0.07 12.22 -12.26
CA ARG A 60 -0.26 12.34 -13.68
C ARG A 60 -1.38 11.40 -14.10
N ASP A 61 -1.36 10.17 -13.57
CA ASP A 61 -2.33 9.12 -13.89
C ASP A 61 -2.52 8.27 -12.64
N ALA A 62 -3.69 8.39 -12.05
CA ALA A 62 -3.99 7.72 -10.77
C ALA A 62 -4.27 6.22 -10.91
N ARG A 63 -4.33 5.69 -12.13
CA ARG A 63 -4.59 4.26 -12.35
C ARG A 63 -3.40 3.44 -11.86
N ILE A 64 -3.70 2.45 -11.05
CA ILE A 64 -2.69 1.57 -10.43
C ILE A 64 -3.20 0.14 -10.38
N GLY A 65 -2.27 -0.77 -10.16
CA GLY A 65 -2.58 -2.15 -9.78
C GLY A 65 -1.68 -2.55 -8.64
N TRP A 66 -2.09 -3.58 -7.89
CA TRP A 66 -1.22 -4.12 -6.85
C TRP A 66 -1.52 -5.58 -6.61
N VAL A 67 -0.49 -6.29 -6.15
CA VAL A 67 -0.57 -7.70 -5.80
C VAL A 67 -0.02 -7.89 -4.40
N ILE A 68 -0.75 -8.66 -3.61
CA ILE A 68 -0.26 -9.20 -2.35
C ILE A 68 -0.39 -10.71 -2.48
N ASP A 69 0.74 -11.42 -2.37
CA ASP A 69 0.75 -12.86 -2.59
C ASP A 69 1.77 -13.52 -1.67
N GLY A 70 1.67 -14.82 -1.55
CA GLY A 70 2.63 -15.60 -0.79
C GLY A 70 2.18 -17.02 -0.59
N GLY A 71 2.94 -17.72 0.25
CA GLY A 71 2.72 -19.12 0.52
C GLY A 71 3.60 -20.00 -0.35
N SER A 72 3.43 -21.31 -0.17
CA SER A 72 4.14 -22.33 -0.92
C SER A 72 3.17 -23.04 -1.85
N ARG A 73 3.64 -24.10 -2.51
CA ARG A 73 2.79 -24.95 -3.35
C ARG A 73 1.52 -25.40 -2.66
N SER A 74 1.59 -25.65 -1.37
CA SER A 74 0.47 -26.21 -0.59
C SER A 74 -0.29 -25.16 0.19
N GLY A 75 -0.15 -23.90 -0.13
CA GLY A 75 -0.83 -22.82 0.60
C GLY A 75 -0.66 -21.50 -0.11
N TYR A 76 -0.60 -21.56 -1.42
CA TYR A 76 -0.44 -20.37 -2.25
C TYR A 76 -1.73 -19.54 -2.25
N LYS A 77 -1.61 -18.28 -1.95
CA LYS A 77 -2.78 -17.39 -1.92
C LYS A 77 -2.38 -15.95 -2.21
N GLY A 78 -3.35 -15.16 -2.62
CA GLY A 78 -3.12 -13.75 -2.89
C GLY A 78 -4.30 -13.04 -3.49
N ALA A 79 -4.07 -11.76 -3.75
CA ALA A 79 -5.03 -10.86 -4.38
C ALA A 79 -4.30 -9.98 -5.39
N SER A 80 -4.87 -9.86 -6.57
CA SER A 80 -4.42 -8.93 -7.60
C SER A 80 -5.54 -7.94 -7.86
N LEU A 81 -5.27 -6.68 -7.59
CA LEU A 81 -6.27 -5.63 -7.61
C LEU A 81 -5.83 -4.51 -8.54
N ARG A 82 -6.79 -3.83 -9.13
CA ARG A 82 -6.53 -2.59 -9.85
C ARG A 82 -7.54 -1.54 -9.40
N GLY A 83 -7.12 -0.30 -9.49
CA GLY A 83 -7.94 0.82 -9.06
C GLY A 83 -7.19 2.13 -9.17
N ARG A 84 -7.34 2.98 -8.18
CA ARG A 84 -6.78 4.33 -8.20
C ARG A 84 -6.09 4.66 -6.89
N ALA A 85 -5.03 5.47 -7.00
CA ALA A 85 -4.37 6.05 -5.85
C ALA A 85 -5.00 7.39 -5.50
N ALA A 86 -5.23 7.62 -4.21
CA ALA A 86 -5.75 8.88 -3.71
C ALA A 86 -4.91 9.35 -2.53
N GLU A 87 -4.57 10.62 -2.52
CA GLU A 87 -3.80 11.20 -1.40
C GLU A 87 -4.64 11.24 -0.14
N VAL A 88 -4.05 10.82 0.97
CA VAL A 88 -4.64 10.95 2.31
C VAL A 88 -4.33 12.35 2.82
N ARG A 89 -5.31 13.24 2.81
CA ARG A 89 -5.14 14.64 3.21
C ARG A 89 -5.63 14.92 4.63
N ASP A 90 -6.56 14.12 5.13
CA ASP A 90 -7.10 14.27 6.47
C ASP A 90 -6.01 13.98 7.51
N ALA A 91 -5.78 14.94 8.42
CA ALA A 91 -4.70 14.83 9.41
C ALA A 91 -4.88 13.64 10.35
N THR A 92 -6.12 13.33 10.74
CA THR A 92 -6.43 12.19 11.62
C THR A 92 -6.11 10.87 10.91
N MET A 93 -6.53 10.73 9.67
CA MET A 93 -6.25 9.51 8.90
C MET A 93 -4.77 9.36 8.59
N ARG A 94 -4.10 10.47 8.27
CA ARG A 94 -2.67 10.51 8.05
C ARG A 94 -1.92 10.00 9.29
N ALA A 95 -2.32 10.43 10.48
CA ALA A 95 -1.73 9.98 11.74
C ALA A 95 -1.98 8.48 11.97
N ARG A 96 -3.16 7.98 11.64
CA ARG A 96 -3.47 6.55 11.76
C ARG A 96 -2.60 5.69 10.85
N VAL A 97 -2.38 6.13 9.62
CA VAL A 97 -1.51 5.42 8.67
C VAL A 97 -0.07 5.41 9.16
N TYR A 98 0.43 6.55 9.60
CA TYR A 98 1.77 6.69 10.18
C TYR A 98 1.98 5.73 11.35
N ASP A 99 1.07 5.73 12.32
CA ASP A 99 1.11 4.85 13.48
C ASP A 99 1.11 3.37 13.07
N ALA A 100 0.22 3.01 12.16
CA ALA A 100 0.07 1.62 11.71
C ALA A 100 1.34 1.13 11.00
N LEU A 101 1.96 1.96 10.17
CA LEU A 101 3.24 1.63 9.53
C LEU A 101 4.35 1.42 10.56
N GLY A 102 4.45 2.32 11.54
CA GLY A 102 5.45 2.20 12.60
C GLY A 102 5.29 0.91 13.42
N LYS A 103 4.06 0.57 13.78
CA LYS A 103 3.77 -0.66 14.53
C LYS A 103 4.06 -1.92 13.72
N LYS A 104 3.71 -1.91 12.45
CA LYS A 104 3.89 -3.09 11.60
C LYS A 104 5.35 -3.40 11.31
N TYR A 105 6.16 -2.40 11.03
CA TYR A 105 7.53 -2.60 10.53
C TYR A 105 8.61 -2.33 11.57
N PHE A 106 8.30 -1.62 12.64
CA PHE A 106 9.28 -1.22 13.67
C PHE A 106 8.82 -1.50 15.10
N ASP A 107 7.69 -2.18 15.27
CA ASP A 107 7.04 -2.46 16.55
C ASP A 107 6.50 -1.22 17.26
N THR A 108 7.06 -0.04 16.97
CA THR A 108 6.62 1.23 17.55
C THR A 108 6.87 2.38 16.56
N PRO A 109 5.97 3.37 16.48
CA PRO A 109 6.20 4.55 15.64
C PRO A 109 7.29 5.50 16.20
N GLU A 110 7.80 5.25 17.42
CA GLU A 110 8.87 6.04 18.00
C GLU A 110 10.27 5.53 17.65
N ASP A 111 10.38 4.46 16.86
CA ASP A 111 11.69 3.96 16.43
C ASP A 111 12.38 5.01 15.54
N ALA A 112 13.66 5.27 15.83
CA ALA A 112 14.44 6.30 15.12
C ALA A 112 14.59 5.98 13.62
N LYS A 113 14.68 4.70 13.25
CA LYS A 113 14.76 4.29 11.85
C LYS A 113 13.48 4.58 11.08
N PHE A 114 12.34 4.47 11.75
CA PHE A 114 11.06 4.80 11.15
C PHE A 114 11.00 6.28 10.78
N SER A 115 11.40 7.17 11.70
CA SER A 115 11.41 8.61 11.43
C SER A 115 12.47 9.02 10.41
N GLU A 116 13.55 8.25 10.25
CA GLU A 116 14.51 8.48 9.19
C GLU A 116 13.93 8.23 7.81
N ILE A 117 13.01 7.24 7.69
CA ILE A 117 12.41 6.85 6.40
C ILE A 117 11.20 7.73 6.07
N PHE A 118 10.30 7.91 7.02
CA PHE A 118 9.02 8.59 6.80
C PHE A 118 8.94 10.00 7.37
N GLY A 119 9.97 10.42 8.12
CA GLY A 119 9.93 11.68 8.84
C GLY A 119 8.99 11.60 10.04
N ARG A 120 8.55 12.74 10.50
CA ARG A 120 7.55 12.86 11.57
C ARG A 120 6.16 12.70 10.97
N VAL A 121 5.15 12.56 11.82
CA VAL A 121 3.77 12.32 11.37
C VAL A 121 3.25 13.41 10.42
N ASP A 122 3.73 14.63 10.58
CA ASP A 122 3.32 15.80 9.78
C ASP A 122 4.37 16.27 8.77
N ASP A 123 5.36 15.43 8.46
CA ASP A 123 6.44 15.79 7.55
C ASP A 123 5.89 16.08 6.14
N PRO A 124 6.10 17.30 5.62
CA PRO A 124 5.58 17.65 4.29
C PRO A 124 6.31 16.95 3.14
N ALA A 125 7.45 16.32 3.40
CA ALA A 125 8.18 15.56 2.39
C ALA A 125 7.64 14.14 2.21
N THR A 126 6.66 13.72 3.01
CA THR A 126 6.05 12.41 2.93
C THR A 126 4.58 12.54 2.57
N VAL A 127 4.13 11.74 1.63
CA VAL A 127 2.72 11.63 1.25
C VAL A 127 2.22 10.22 1.57
N TYR A 128 0.98 10.13 2.06
CA TYR A 128 0.31 8.86 2.29
C TYR A 128 -0.81 8.71 1.28
N LEU A 129 -0.96 7.51 0.75
CA LEU A 129 -1.88 7.21 -0.33
C LEU A 129 -2.80 6.08 0.08
N GLN A 130 -4.06 6.21 -0.24
CA GLN A 130 -5.01 5.10 -0.20
C GLN A 130 -5.06 4.48 -1.59
N LEU A 131 -4.95 3.16 -1.65
CA LEU A 131 -5.12 2.40 -2.87
C LEU A 131 -6.57 1.91 -2.91
N ILE A 132 -7.36 2.47 -3.81
CA ILE A 132 -8.81 2.22 -3.85
C ILE A 132 -9.11 1.19 -4.95
N PRO A 133 -9.53 -0.04 -4.59
CA PRO A 133 -9.78 -1.07 -5.59
C PRO A 133 -11.06 -0.84 -6.35
N GLU A 134 -11.01 -1.10 -7.65
CA GLU A 134 -12.18 -1.05 -8.55
C GLU A 134 -12.56 -2.44 -9.03
N ASP A 135 -11.57 -3.30 -9.28
CA ASP A 135 -11.81 -4.72 -9.54
C ASP A 135 -10.56 -5.54 -9.22
N GLY A 136 -10.69 -6.84 -9.33
CA GLY A 136 -9.56 -7.71 -9.09
C GLY A 136 -9.94 -9.18 -9.07
N LEU A 137 -8.95 -10.01 -8.77
CA LEU A 137 -9.15 -11.44 -8.59
C LEU A 137 -8.33 -11.93 -7.39
N THR A 138 -8.79 -13.01 -6.80
CA THR A 138 -8.17 -13.61 -5.63
C THR A 138 -8.00 -15.11 -5.83
N TRP A 139 -7.07 -15.69 -5.09
CA TRP A 139 -6.84 -17.14 -5.11
C TRP A 139 -6.46 -17.62 -3.71
N GLU A 140 -6.90 -18.83 -3.40
CA GLU A 140 -6.59 -19.53 -2.13
C GLU A 140 -6.47 -21.02 -2.45
N TYR A 141 -5.23 -21.53 -2.49
CA TYR A 141 -4.96 -22.94 -2.78
C TYR A 141 -4.50 -23.70 -1.54
#